data_a127382a62896ba4d22cb8d56f906394
#
_entry.id   a127382a62896ba4d22cb8d56f906394
#
_cell.length_a   1.000
_cell.length_b   1.000
_cell.length_c   1.000
_cell.angle_alpha   90.00
_cell.angle_beta   90.00
_cell.angle_gamma   90.00
#
_symmetry.space_group_name_H-M   'P 1'
#
loop_
_entity.id
_entity.type
_entity.pdbx_description
1 polymer ?
#
loop_
_entity_poly.entity_id
_entity_poly.type
_entity_poly.pdbx_seq_one_letter_code
_entity_poly.pdbx_strand_id
1 'polypeptide(L)'
;MLWRIALAGLLALLTISGAAPARADAEKSWTAPLAPFRIADNVYYVGSQELTAYLIATPKGLILLDVGVPQNAPMVLNNIRALGFDPRQIKYLLNSHAHFDHAGGLAEIKRISGAEMIASQGDAPVLESGGRTDFFFGPKPQFPNIKVDRIIDDGGEVSLGGTTITAHLTPGHTKGCTTWTMPVTVDGRTRQALFLCSLTILPRYRLTGDRRYPQMAADFNHSYTVLHGLPCEVFLASHGSFFGLTTKRKAMLDHPDAPNPFVDPEGCKAFIDRGETAFHTRLAGVPPR
;
A
#
# COMPACT_ATOMS: atom_id res chain seq x y z
N MET A 1 -32.95 33.99 -63.00
CA MET A 1 -33.26 33.92 -61.60
C MET A 1 -32.80 32.55 -61.08
N LEU A 2 -31.58 32.49 -60.51
CA LEU A 2 -30.96 31.23 -60.06
C LEU A 2 -30.89 31.26 -58.55
N TRP A 3 -31.62 30.36 -57.86
CA TRP A 3 -31.54 30.17 -56.44
C TRP A 3 -30.41 29.20 -56.09
N ARG A 4 -29.45 29.66 -55.30
CA ARG A 4 -28.40 28.81 -54.67
C ARG A 4 -28.89 28.35 -53.33
N ILE A 5 -29.00 27.02 -53.16
CA ILE A 5 -29.27 26.36 -51.88
C ILE A 5 -27.89 26.13 -51.24
N ALA A 6 -27.65 26.71 -50.05
CA ALA A 6 -26.48 26.44 -49.23
C ALA A 6 -26.81 25.29 -48.27
N LEU A 7 -26.13 24.15 -48.40
CA LEU A 7 -26.12 23.07 -47.40
C LEU A 7 -25.14 23.46 -46.30
N ALA A 8 -25.65 23.68 -45.08
CA ALA A 8 -24.86 23.76 -43.85
C ALA A 8 -24.66 22.34 -43.32
N GLY A 9 -23.42 21.85 -43.41
CA GLY A 9 -23.03 20.58 -42.76
C GLY A 9 -22.80 20.77 -41.27
N LEU A 10 -23.59 20.09 -40.45
CA LEU A 10 -23.40 20.01 -39.00
C LEU A 10 -22.35 18.95 -38.70
N LEU A 11 -21.13 19.36 -38.30
CA LEU A 11 -20.11 18.50 -37.78
C LEU A 11 -20.44 18.18 -36.29
N ALA A 12 -20.92 16.99 -35.99
CA ALA A 12 -21.06 16.55 -34.63
C ALA A 12 -19.70 16.09 -34.08
N LEU A 13 -19.14 16.86 -33.15
CA LEU A 13 -17.98 16.42 -32.36
C LEU A 13 -18.43 15.37 -31.34
N LEU A 14 -18.10 14.11 -31.60
CA LEU A 14 -18.16 13.04 -30.61
C LEU A 14 -16.94 13.19 -29.68
N THR A 15 -17.14 13.75 -28.50
CA THR A 15 -16.17 13.68 -27.40
C THR A 15 -16.32 12.33 -26.70
N ILE A 16 -15.43 11.40 -26.97
CA ILE A 16 -15.35 10.14 -26.24
C ILE A 16 -14.63 10.41 -24.92
N SER A 17 -15.39 10.60 -23.83
CA SER A 17 -14.87 10.62 -22.46
C SER A 17 -14.61 9.18 -21.99
N GLY A 18 -13.43 8.62 -22.29
CA GLY A 18 -13.06 7.25 -21.95
C GLY A 18 -12.49 7.02 -20.56
N ALA A 19 -12.61 7.95 -19.60
CA ALA A 19 -11.94 7.85 -18.30
C ALA A 19 -12.82 7.38 -17.12
N ALA A 20 -14.13 7.32 -17.27
CA ALA A 20 -15.05 7.01 -16.17
C ALA A 20 -15.12 5.54 -15.72
N PRO A 21 -15.09 4.51 -16.60
CA PRO A 21 -15.24 3.13 -16.17
C PRO A 21 -14.03 2.58 -15.38
N ALA A 22 -12.81 2.92 -15.76
CA ALA A 22 -11.60 2.40 -15.08
C ALA A 22 -11.46 2.86 -13.62
N ARG A 23 -11.90 4.07 -13.28
CA ARG A 23 -11.88 4.58 -11.90
C ARG A 23 -12.95 3.93 -11.03
N ALA A 24 -14.14 3.73 -11.55
CA ALA A 24 -15.23 3.08 -10.81
C ALA A 24 -14.93 1.60 -10.50
N ASP A 25 -14.23 0.90 -11.39
CA ASP A 25 -13.83 -0.48 -11.17
C ASP A 25 -12.66 -0.59 -10.18
N ALA A 26 -11.73 0.36 -10.19
CA ALA A 26 -10.68 0.47 -9.17
C ALA A 26 -11.28 0.71 -7.77
N GLU A 27 -12.24 1.61 -7.62
CA GLU A 27 -12.90 1.87 -6.33
C GLU A 27 -13.69 0.64 -5.82
N LYS A 28 -14.27 -0.18 -6.73
CA LYS A 28 -14.93 -1.44 -6.34
C LYS A 28 -13.95 -2.47 -5.82
N SER A 29 -12.77 -2.61 -6.41
CA SER A 29 -11.74 -3.56 -5.95
C SER A 29 -11.18 -3.25 -4.58
N TRP A 30 -11.26 -1.98 -4.14
CA TRP A 30 -10.78 -1.54 -2.83
C TRP A 30 -11.55 -2.16 -1.67
N THR A 31 -12.83 -2.45 -1.86
CA THR A 31 -13.68 -3.10 -0.84
C THR A 31 -14.15 -4.49 -1.25
N ALA A 32 -13.78 -4.96 -2.43
CA ALA A 32 -14.14 -6.28 -2.91
C ALA A 32 -13.48 -7.37 -2.04
N PRO A 33 -14.28 -8.33 -1.52
CA PRO A 33 -13.75 -9.38 -0.69
C PRO A 33 -12.72 -10.25 -1.42
N LEU A 34 -11.67 -10.62 -0.70
CA LEU A 34 -10.76 -11.69 -1.07
C LEU A 34 -10.66 -12.65 0.11
N ALA A 35 -10.88 -13.95 -0.16
CA ALA A 35 -10.74 -14.98 0.87
C ALA A 35 -9.30 -14.95 1.43
N PRO A 36 -9.13 -14.94 2.77
CA PRO A 36 -7.81 -14.86 3.37
C PRO A 36 -7.00 -16.13 3.10
N PHE A 37 -5.69 -16.00 3.07
CA PHE A 37 -4.80 -17.13 2.80
C PHE A 37 -3.42 -16.90 3.40
N ARG A 38 -2.68 -17.99 3.58
CA ARG A 38 -1.29 -17.95 4.00
C ARG A 38 -0.38 -17.68 2.80
N ILE A 39 0.45 -16.64 2.88
CA ILE A 39 1.44 -16.29 1.86
C ILE A 39 2.73 -17.09 2.07
N ALA A 40 3.24 -17.08 3.28
CA ALA A 40 4.45 -17.76 3.72
C ALA A 40 4.25 -18.25 5.14
N ASP A 41 5.20 -18.88 5.76
CA ASP A 41 5.17 -19.49 7.09
C ASP A 41 4.12 -18.87 8.06
N ASN A 42 4.41 -17.69 8.58
CA ASN A 42 3.57 -16.98 9.55
C ASN A 42 2.97 -15.68 8.98
N VAL A 43 3.03 -15.45 7.67
CA VAL A 43 2.49 -14.28 6.98
C VAL A 43 1.22 -14.65 6.23
N TYR A 44 0.12 -13.96 6.54
CA TYR A 44 -1.20 -14.16 5.95
C TYR A 44 -1.70 -12.90 5.28
N TYR A 45 -2.41 -13.07 4.17
CA TYR A 45 -3.18 -12.01 3.52
C TYR A 45 -4.57 -11.94 4.13
N VAL A 46 -5.01 -10.75 4.56
CA VAL A 46 -6.33 -10.54 5.16
C VAL A 46 -7.07 -9.32 4.59
N GLY A 47 -6.51 -8.67 3.54
CA GLY A 47 -7.05 -7.49 2.88
C GLY A 47 -8.14 -7.75 1.83
N SER A 48 -8.44 -6.74 1.03
CA SER A 48 -9.35 -6.79 -0.12
C SER A 48 -8.66 -7.28 -1.39
N GLN A 49 -9.34 -7.21 -2.55
CA GLN A 49 -8.71 -7.55 -3.83
C GLN A 49 -7.60 -6.58 -4.23
N GLU A 50 -7.62 -5.34 -3.75
CA GLU A 50 -6.64 -4.30 -4.11
C GLU A 50 -5.93 -3.69 -2.91
N LEU A 51 -6.65 -3.32 -1.83
CA LEU A 51 -6.04 -2.73 -0.64
C LEU A 51 -5.56 -3.83 0.28
N THR A 52 -4.25 -3.86 0.50
CA THR A 52 -3.63 -4.95 1.24
C THR A 52 -3.75 -4.78 2.75
N ALA A 53 -3.82 -5.90 3.43
CA ALA A 53 -3.63 -6.01 4.86
C ALA A 53 -2.91 -7.33 5.13
N TYR A 54 -1.85 -7.28 5.93
CA TYR A 54 -1.03 -8.45 6.23
C TYR A 54 -1.07 -8.77 7.72
N LEU A 55 -1.38 -10.03 8.03
CA LEU A 55 -1.34 -10.53 9.39
C LEU A 55 -0.08 -11.38 9.58
N ILE A 56 0.71 -11.04 10.58
CA ILE A 56 1.90 -11.80 10.98
C ILE A 56 1.57 -12.48 12.30
N ALA A 57 1.50 -13.82 12.28
CA ALA A 57 1.13 -14.62 13.43
C ALA A 57 2.38 -15.07 14.20
N THR A 58 2.36 -14.92 15.53
CA THR A 58 3.45 -15.34 16.40
C THR A 58 2.91 -16.07 17.62
N PRO A 59 3.74 -16.85 18.35
CA PRO A 59 3.32 -17.50 19.58
C PRO A 59 2.88 -16.54 20.70
N LYS A 60 3.20 -15.26 20.60
CA LYS A 60 2.89 -14.24 21.61
C LYS A 60 1.79 -13.26 21.18
N GLY A 61 1.17 -13.47 20.03
CA GLY A 61 0.12 -12.61 19.47
C GLY A 61 0.34 -12.27 18.01
N LEU A 62 -0.35 -11.26 17.54
CA LEU A 62 -0.45 -10.91 16.12
C LEU A 62 0.11 -9.51 15.88
N ILE A 63 0.70 -9.29 14.71
CA ILE A 63 1.04 -7.97 14.15
C ILE A 63 0.18 -7.79 12.91
N LEU A 64 -0.44 -6.63 12.74
CA LEU A 64 -1.23 -6.30 11.56
C LEU A 64 -0.66 -5.07 10.87
N LEU A 65 -0.37 -5.19 9.58
CA LEU A 65 0.13 -4.10 8.72
C LEU A 65 -0.97 -3.70 7.74
N ASP A 66 -1.39 -2.44 7.80
CA ASP A 66 -2.47 -1.81 7.04
C ASP A 66 -3.87 -2.45 7.26
N VAL A 67 -4.93 -1.72 6.90
CA VAL A 67 -6.32 -2.20 7.01
C VAL A 67 -7.19 -1.77 5.81
N GLY A 68 -6.67 -0.90 4.94
CA GLY A 68 -7.46 -0.34 3.84
C GLY A 68 -8.29 0.87 4.25
N VAL A 69 -9.38 1.14 3.49
CA VAL A 69 -10.36 2.18 3.81
C VAL A 69 -11.17 1.81 5.08
N PRO A 70 -11.86 2.77 5.73
CA PRO A 70 -12.63 2.48 6.95
C PRO A 70 -13.61 1.30 6.80
N GLN A 71 -14.20 1.15 5.62
CA GLN A 71 -15.15 0.08 5.30
C GLN A 71 -14.52 -1.33 5.28
N ASN A 72 -13.18 -1.42 5.20
CA ASN A 72 -12.49 -2.71 5.16
C ASN A 72 -12.29 -3.33 6.54
N ALA A 73 -12.38 -2.57 7.63
CA ALA A 73 -12.14 -3.10 8.97
C ALA A 73 -13.00 -4.33 9.33
N PRO A 74 -14.32 -4.36 9.07
CA PRO A 74 -15.13 -5.56 9.34
C PRO A 74 -14.67 -6.78 8.51
N MET A 75 -14.29 -6.58 7.24
CA MET A 75 -13.79 -7.65 6.37
C MET A 75 -12.48 -8.20 6.89
N VAL A 76 -11.51 -7.34 7.23
CA VAL A 76 -10.21 -7.74 7.80
C VAL A 76 -10.41 -8.53 9.08
N LEU A 77 -11.27 -8.07 9.99
CA LEU A 77 -11.62 -8.80 11.23
C LEU A 77 -12.19 -10.18 10.95
N ASN A 78 -13.09 -10.29 9.97
CA ASN A 78 -13.70 -11.57 9.58
C ASN A 78 -12.67 -12.48 8.92
N ASN A 79 -11.78 -11.97 8.09
CA ASN A 79 -10.70 -12.71 7.47
C ASN A 79 -9.72 -13.27 8.52
N ILE A 80 -9.37 -12.48 9.55
CA ILE A 80 -8.54 -12.93 10.67
C ILE A 80 -9.20 -14.10 11.41
N ARG A 81 -10.52 -13.99 11.71
CA ARG A 81 -11.28 -15.06 12.36
C ARG A 81 -11.39 -16.32 11.48
N ALA A 82 -11.58 -16.15 10.17
CA ALA A 82 -11.65 -17.27 9.22
C ALA A 82 -10.35 -18.08 9.15
N LEU A 83 -9.21 -17.45 9.46
CA LEU A 83 -7.91 -18.11 9.62
C LEU A 83 -7.74 -18.79 10.99
N GLY A 84 -8.73 -18.70 11.89
CA GLY A 84 -8.67 -19.26 13.24
C GLY A 84 -8.00 -18.37 14.29
N PHE A 85 -7.69 -17.10 13.95
CA PHE A 85 -7.08 -16.17 14.91
C PHE A 85 -8.14 -15.29 15.59
N ASP A 86 -7.85 -14.86 16.81
CA ASP A 86 -8.66 -13.86 17.53
C ASP A 86 -8.08 -12.46 17.31
N PRO A 87 -8.84 -11.53 16.69
CA PRO A 87 -8.39 -10.15 16.50
C PRO A 87 -7.98 -9.41 17.79
N ARG A 88 -8.46 -9.83 18.95
CA ARG A 88 -8.07 -9.29 20.26
C ARG A 88 -6.63 -9.62 20.63
N GLN A 89 -6.00 -10.58 19.95
CA GLN A 89 -4.61 -10.92 20.12
C GLN A 89 -3.65 -10.06 19.31
N ILE A 90 -4.13 -9.11 18.49
CA ILE A 90 -3.28 -8.14 17.81
C ILE A 90 -2.60 -7.28 18.88
N LYS A 91 -1.28 -7.28 18.88
CA LYS A 91 -0.42 -6.53 19.81
C LYS A 91 0.13 -5.26 19.19
N TYR A 92 0.44 -5.32 17.89
CA TYR A 92 0.99 -4.19 17.16
C TYR A 92 0.20 -3.93 15.88
N LEU A 93 -0.07 -2.65 15.63
CA LEU A 93 -0.56 -2.12 14.37
C LEU A 93 0.56 -1.34 13.71
N LEU A 94 0.84 -1.67 12.48
CA LEU A 94 1.81 -0.99 11.62
C LEU A 94 1.06 -0.39 10.43
N ASN A 95 1.66 0.60 9.79
CA ASN A 95 1.17 1.08 8.51
C ASN A 95 2.31 1.19 7.48
N SER A 96 1.95 1.06 6.21
CA SER A 96 2.84 1.41 5.12
C SER A 96 2.91 2.94 4.99
N HIS A 97 1.76 3.61 4.99
CA HIS A 97 1.68 5.07 4.97
C HIS A 97 0.29 5.59 5.39
N ALA A 98 0.23 6.87 5.77
CA ALA A 98 -0.95 7.47 6.38
C ALA A 98 -1.96 8.05 5.39
N HIS A 99 -2.21 7.39 4.25
CA HIS A 99 -3.35 7.70 3.40
C HIS A 99 -4.59 6.89 3.82
N PHE A 100 -5.78 7.41 3.44
CA PHE A 100 -7.07 6.87 3.88
C PHE A 100 -7.35 5.44 3.40
N ASP A 101 -6.73 5.04 2.30
CA ASP A 101 -6.84 3.71 1.69
C ASP A 101 -5.89 2.67 2.31
N HIS A 102 -5.07 3.06 3.30
CA HIS A 102 -4.20 2.16 4.08
C HIS A 102 -4.48 2.28 5.57
N ALA A 103 -4.62 3.50 6.08
CA ALA A 103 -4.83 3.77 7.49
C ALA A 103 -6.30 3.78 7.92
N GLY A 104 -7.23 3.77 6.96
CA GLY A 104 -8.65 4.04 7.21
C GLY A 104 -9.31 3.15 8.26
N GLY A 105 -8.99 1.85 8.26
CA GLY A 105 -9.57 0.89 9.19
C GLY A 105 -8.79 0.71 10.49
N LEU A 106 -7.59 1.29 10.65
CA LEU A 106 -6.71 1.05 11.80
C LEU A 106 -7.33 1.44 13.15
N ALA A 107 -8.06 2.57 13.19
CA ALA A 107 -8.70 3.04 14.42
C ALA A 107 -9.70 2.02 14.99
N GLU A 108 -10.50 1.38 14.15
CA GLU A 108 -11.46 0.35 14.56
C GLU A 108 -10.75 -0.90 15.06
N ILE A 109 -9.68 -1.33 14.38
CA ILE A 109 -8.88 -2.47 14.83
C ILE A 109 -8.25 -2.18 16.20
N LYS A 110 -7.67 -0.97 16.38
CA LYS A 110 -7.11 -0.56 17.68
C LYS A 110 -8.15 -0.56 18.79
N ARG A 111 -9.37 -0.08 18.51
CA ARG A 111 -10.47 -0.07 19.47
C ARG A 111 -10.83 -1.48 19.96
N ILE A 112 -10.77 -2.48 19.05
CA ILE A 112 -11.14 -3.88 19.37
C ILE A 112 -10.01 -4.61 20.08
N SER A 113 -8.77 -4.41 19.62
CA SER A 113 -7.61 -5.18 20.09
C SER A 113 -6.89 -4.54 21.28
N GLY A 114 -6.96 -3.22 21.41
CA GLY A 114 -6.09 -2.46 22.33
C GLY A 114 -4.62 -2.43 21.87
N ALA A 115 -4.34 -2.76 20.60
CA ALA A 115 -2.99 -2.84 20.07
C ALA A 115 -2.25 -1.51 20.11
N GLU A 116 -0.92 -1.59 20.29
CA GLU A 116 0.00 -0.44 20.15
C GLU A 116 0.11 -0.04 18.67
N MET A 117 -0.18 1.22 18.35
CA MET A 117 0.03 1.78 17.01
C MET A 117 1.44 2.31 16.87
N ILE A 118 2.17 1.80 15.89
CA ILE A 118 3.56 2.18 15.61
C ILE A 118 3.62 2.80 14.22
N ALA A 119 4.19 3.99 14.11
CA ALA A 119 4.33 4.70 12.85
C ALA A 119 5.60 5.54 12.82
N SER A 120 6.04 5.94 11.63
CA SER A 120 7.14 6.88 11.46
C SER A 120 6.78 8.29 11.95
N GLN A 121 7.79 9.07 12.28
CA GLN A 121 7.62 10.49 12.66
C GLN A 121 6.93 11.29 11.55
N GLY A 122 7.12 10.93 10.26
CA GLY A 122 6.53 11.64 9.12
C GLY A 122 5.03 11.42 8.98
N ASP A 123 4.52 10.24 9.35
CA ASP A 123 3.12 9.88 9.21
C ASP A 123 2.31 9.98 10.51
N ALA A 124 2.94 9.99 11.68
CA ALA A 124 2.24 10.07 12.95
C ALA A 124 1.27 11.27 13.06
N PRO A 125 1.64 12.51 12.70
CA PRO A 125 0.71 13.64 12.74
C PRO A 125 -0.49 13.48 11.80
N VAL A 126 -0.30 12.79 10.66
CA VAL A 126 -1.37 12.52 9.68
C VAL A 126 -2.37 11.51 10.27
N LEU A 127 -1.87 10.44 10.88
CA LEU A 127 -2.68 9.43 11.56
C LEU A 127 -3.48 10.05 12.71
N GLU A 128 -2.84 10.84 13.56
CA GLU A 128 -3.46 11.47 14.73
C GLU A 128 -4.48 12.55 14.37
N SER A 129 -4.30 13.20 13.22
CA SER A 129 -5.27 14.17 12.71
C SER A 129 -6.38 13.57 11.84
N GLY A 130 -6.34 12.25 11.54
CA GLY A 130 -7.26 11.62 10.61
C GLY A 130 -7.11 12.14 9.18
N GLY A 131 -5.87 12.40 8.75
CA GLY A 131 -5.54 12.89 7.42
C GLY A 131 -5.55 14.40 7.25
N ARG A 132 -5.95 15.20 8.27
CA ARG A 132 -6.04 16.68 8.12
C ARG A 132 -4.70 17.35 7.86
N THR A 133 -3.62 16.82 8.41
CA THR A 133 -2.26 17.36 8.25
C THR A 133 -1.53 16.80 7.04
N ASP A 134 -2.17 15.92 6.26
CA ASP A 134 -1.59 15.43 5.03
C ASP A 134 -1.31 16.58 4.06
N PHE A 135 -0.13 16.56 3.45
CA PHE A 135 0.32 17.65 2.56
C PHE A 135 -0.50 17.73 1.28
N PHE A 136 -1.13 16.63 0.86
CA PHE A 136 -1.85 16.55 -0.41
C PHE A 136 -3.37 16.53 -0.21
N PHE A 137 -3.89 15.64 0.64
CA PHE A 137 -5.34 15.45 0.86
C PHE A 137 -5.94 16.36 1.92
N GLY A 138 -5.13 16.94 2.83
CA GLY A 138 -5.63 17.88 3.83
C GLY A 138 -6.28 19.14 3.26
N PRO A 139 -6.97 19.94 4.05
CA PRO A 139 -7.13 19.87 5.52
C PRO A 139 -8.39 19.17 6.03
N LYS A 140 -9.17 18.51 5.19
CA LYS A 140 -10.37 17.79 5.62
C LYS A 140 -10.03 16.42 6.21
N PRO A 141 -10.83 15.90 7.18
CA PRO A 141 -10.62 14.54 7.66
C PRO A 141 -10.88 13.55 6.52
N GLN A 142 -10.03 12.54 6.44
CA GLN A 142 -10.06 11.49 5.42
C GLN A 142 -10.48 10.14 6.02
N PHE A 143 -10.13 9.92 7.30
CA PHE A 143 -10.37 8.67 8.03
C PHE A 143 -10.48 8.95 9.53
N PRO A 144 -10.98 8.00 10.35
CA PRO A 144 -10.98 8.12 11.81
C PRO A 144 -9.55 8.27 12.34
N ASN A 145 -9.30 9.32 13.14
CA ASN A 145 -7.99 9.54 13.75
C ASN A 145 -7.59 8.39 14.68
N ILE A 146 -6.30 8.10 14.72
CA ILE A 146 -5.72 7.08 15.57
C ILE A 146 -4.50 7.62 16.31
N LYS A 147 -4.47 7.44 17.63
CA LYS A 147 -3.30 7.80 18.43
C LYS A 147 -2.14 6.87 18.09
N VAL A 148 -1.00 7.47 17.78
CA VAL A 148 0.28 6.76 17.65
C VAL A 148 0.89 6.60 19.04
N ASP A 149 1.21 5.38 19.42
CA ASP A 149 1.76 5.08 20.75
C ASP A 149 3.29 5.03 20.74
N ARG A 150 3.87 4.65 19.59
CA ARG A 150 5.33 4.58 19.43
C ARG A 150 5.74 5.10 18.06
N ILE A 151 6.74 5.98 18.07
CA ILE A 151 7.44 6.38 16.84
C ILE A 151 8.52 5.35 16.53
N ILE A 152 8.67 5.04 15.24
CA ILE A 152 9.73 4.17 14.74
C ILE A 152 10.63 4.95 13.78
N ASP A 153 11.92 4.78 13.94
CA ASP A 153 12.96 5.37 13.09
C ASP A 153 13.38 4.39 11.99
N ASP A 154 14.19 4.88 11.06
CA ASP A 154 14.80 4.04 10.02
C ASP A 154 15.69 2.94 10.65
N GLY A 155 15.53 1.71 10.16
CA GLY A 155 16.18 0.53 10.75
C GLY A 155 15.56 0.06 12.07
N GLY A 156 14.51 0.73 12.56
CA GLY A 156 13.82 0.36 13.80
C GLY A 156 13.11 -0.99 13.68
N GLU A 157 13.04 -1.73 14.78
CA GLU A 157 12.50 -3.09 14.82
C GLU A 157 11.26 -3.21 15.69
N VAL A 158 10.34 -4.06 15.25
CA VAL A 158 9.19 -4.52 16.03
C VAL A 158 9.29 -6.03 16.20
N SER A 159 9.52 -6.47 17.43
CA SER A 159 9.69 -7.89 17.76
C SER A 159 8.53 -8.42 18.59
N LEU A 160 8.02 -9.61 18.23
CA LEU A 160 6.97 -10.32 18.95
C LEU A 160 7.14 -11.82 18.79
N GLY A 161 7.24 -12.54 19.90
CA GLY A 161 7.24 -14.01 19.91
C GLY A 161 8.29 -14.70 19.05
N GLY A 162 9.46 -14.08 18.88
CA GLY A 162 10.57 -14.59 18.06
C GLY A 162 10.53 -14.12 16.58
N THR A 163 9.53 -13.37 16.18
CA THR A 163 9.45 -12.72 14.88
C THR A 163 9.86 -11.26 15.00
N THR A 164 10.71 -10.77 14.10
CA THR A 164 11.13 -9.37 14.02
C THR A 164 10.83 -8.84 12.62
N ILE A 165 10.21 -7.67 12.55
CA ILE A 165 9.97 -6.90 11.33
C ILE A 165 10.70 -5.56 11.45
N THR A 166 11.45 -5.18 10.41
CA THR A 166 12.30 -3.99 10.38
C THR A 166 11.69 -2.91 9.49
N ALA A 167 11.64 -1.69 10.00
CA ALA A 167 11.18 -0.51 9.28
C ALA A 167 12.30 0.08 8.42
N HIS A 168 12.00 0.42 7.17
CA HIS A 168 12.88 1.20 6.29
C HIS A 168 12.08 2.40 5.81
N LEU A 169 12.52 3.60 6.19
CA LEU A 169 11.84 4.82 5.76
C LEU A 169 12.09 5.06 4.27
N THR A 170 11.02 5.03 3.50
CA THR A 170 11.02 5.25 2.05
C THR A 170 10.07 6.39 1.69
N PRO A 171 10.35 7.64 2.18
CA PRO A 171 9.47 8.80 1.98
C PRO A 171 9.41 9.24 0.52
N GLY A 172 8.41 10.06 0.21
CA GLY A 172 8.13 10.59 -1.14
C GLY A 172 6.65 10.54 -1.46
N HIS A 173 6.03 9.36 -1.45
CA HIS A 173 4.58 9.21 -1.58
C HIS A 173 3.84 9.85 -0.40
N THR A 174 4.26 9.56 0.82
CA THR A 174 4.03 10.38 2.03
C THR A 174 5.37 10.73 2.66
N LYS A 175 5.35 11.64 3.64
CA LYS A 175 6.56 12.01 4.39
C LYS A 175 7.07 10.88 5.29
N GLY A 176 6.19 9.95 5.64
CA GLY A 176 6.47 8.87 6.56
C GLY A 176 6.33 7.47 5.96
N CYS A 177 6.22 7.36 4.62
CA CYS A 177 6.14 6.09 3.91
C CYS A 177 7.19 5.11 4.44
N THR A 178 6.76 3.94 4.90
CA THR A 178 7.59 2.93 5.56
C THR A 178 7.48 1.60 4.82
N THR A 179 8.57 1.16 4.22
CA THR A 179 8.72 -0.19 3.69
C THR A 179 9.17 -1.11 4.82
N TRP A 180 8.59 -2.29 4.93
CA TRP A 180 8.92 -3.23 5.98
C TRP A 180 9.59 -4.47 5.43
N THR A 181 10.56 -5.04 6.17
CA THR A 181 11.20 -6.31 5.82
C THR A 181 11.19 -7.27 6.99
N MET A 182 11.10 -8.58 6.69
CA MET A 182 11.28 -9.62 7.70
C MET A 182 11.73 -10.93 7.04
N PRO A 183 12.49 -11.79 7.77
CA PRO A 183 12.74 -13.14 7.31
C PRO A 183 11.46 -13.98 7.40
N VAL A 184 11.20 -14.78 6.38
CA VAL A 184 10.08 -15.74 6.32
C VAL A 184 10.57 -17.07 5.79
N THR A 185 9.94 -18.17 6.23
CA THR A 185 10.18 -19.48 5.63
C THR A 185 9.16 -19.73 4.53
N VAL A 186 9.64 -19.98 3.33
CA VAL A 186 8.81 -20.34 2.16
C VAL A 186 9.53 -21.41 1.34
N ASP A 187 8.80 -22.45 0.93
CA ASP A 187 9.35 -23.61 0.22
C ASP A 187 10.58 -24.22 0.91
N GLY A 188 10.51 -24.29 2.27
CA GLY A 188 11.58 -24.87 3.11
C GLY A 188 12.86 -24.03 3.22
N ARG A 189 12.86 -22.78 2.76
CA ARG A 189 14.02 -21.87 2.79
C ARG A 189 13.65 -20.56 3.48
N THR A 190 14.60 -20.03 4.26
CA THR A 190 14.49 -18.67 4.77
C THR A 190 14.76 -17.68 3.65
N ARG A 191 13.84 -16.73 3.46
CA ARG A 191 13.88 -15.66 2.47
C ARG A 191 13.55 -14.34 3.10
N GLN A 192 13.91 -13.23 2.47
CA GLN A 192 13.49 -11.90 2.90
C GLN A 192 12.17 -11.50 2.22
N ALA A 193 11.13 -11.30 3.02
CA ALA A 193 9.92 -10.65 2.57
C ALA A 193 10.08 -9.13 2.68
N LEU A 194 9.65 -8.44 1.62
CA LEU A 194 9.62 -7.00 1.55
C LEU A 194 8.17 -6.55 1.32
N PHE A 195 7.64 -5.74 2.24
CA PHE A 195 6.33 -5.09 2.16
C PHE A 195 6.54 -3.65 1.72
N LEU A 196 6.54 -3.43 0.41
CA LEU A 196 6.82 -2.13 -0.17
C LEU A 196 5.70 -1.14 0.12
N CYS A 197 6.07 0.05 0.60
CA CYS A 197 5.12 1.12 0.85
C CYS A 197 4.45 1.60 -0.45
N SER A 198 4.92 2.65 -1.08
CA SER A 198 4.39 3.15 -2.34
C SER A 198 5.41 4.02 -3.08
N LEU A 199 5.49 3.84 -4.39
CA LEU A 199 6.29 4.66 -5.30
C LEU A 199 5.41 5.55 -6.19
N THR A 200 4.10 5.60 -5.89
CA THR A 200 3.13 6.33 -6.71
C THR A 200 3.30 7.84 -6.58
N ILE A 201 3.52 8.50 -7.70
CA ILE A 201 3.50 9.95 -7.82
C ILE A 201 2.10 10.34 -8.30
N LEU A 202 1.26 10.86 -7.41
CA LEU A 202 -0.09 11.26 -7.78
C LEU A 202 -0.08 12.38 -8.84
N PRO A 203 -1.10 12.47 -9.72
CA PRO A 203 -1.08 13.39 -10.87
C PRO A 203 -0.79 14.85 -10.53
N ARG A 204 -1.24 15.30 -9.36
CA ARG A 204 -1.07 16.69 -8.90
C ARG A 204 0.10 16.90 -7.93
N TYR A 205 0.94 15.88 -7.69
CA TYR A 205 2.15 16.05 -6.90
C TYR A 205 3.11 17.00 -7.59
N ARG A 206 3.68 17.92 -6.82
CA ARG A 206 4.69 18.88 -7.27
C ARG A 206 6.01 18.43 -6.67
N LEU A 207 6.77 17.66 -7.43
CA LEU A 207 8.06 17.09 -6.98
C LEU A 207 9.05 18.17 -6.52
N THR A 208 8.94 19.36 -7.10
CA THR A 208 9.76 20.53 -6.72
C THR A 208 8.87 21.73 -6.43
N GLY A 209 9.29 22.57 -5.47
CA GLY A 209 8.62 23.84 -5.14
C GLY A 209 7.29 23.68 -4.40
N ASP A 210 6.93 22.51 -3.90
CA ASP A 210 5.78 22.38 -2.99
C ASP A 210 6.19 22.84 -1.59
N ARG A 211 5.55 23.92 -1.12
CA ARG A 211 5.85 24.50 0.22
C ARG A 211 5.47 23.55 1.37
N ARG A 212 4.54 22.64 1.16
CA ARG A 212 4.07 21.69 2.17
C ARG A 212 4.96 20.46 2.24
N TYR A 213 5.69 20.16 1.13
CA TYR A 213 6.64 19.05 1.05
C TYR A 213 7.85 19.44 0.19
N PRO A 214 8.72 20.33 0.67
CA PRO A 214 9.84 20.88 -0.13
C PRO A 214 10.91 19.83 -0.47
N GLN A 215 11.06 18.75 0.33
CA GLN A 215 12.05 17.70 0.13
C GLN A 215 11.55 16.54 -0.74
N MET A 216 10.32 16.57 -1.28
CA MET A 216 9.68 15.42 -1.96
C MET A 216 10.59 14.75 -3.00
N ALA A 217 11.25 15.51 -3.87
CA ALA A 217 12.15 14.94 -4.87
C ALA A 217 13.39 14.28 -4.25
N ALA A 218 13.95 14.89 -3.19
CA ALA A 218 15.09 14.31 -2.48
C ALA A 218 14.70 13.00 -1.77
N ASP A 219 13.51 12.99 -1.18
CA ASP A 219 12.97 11.83 -0.47
C ASP A 219 12.69 10.66 -1.43
N PHE A 220 12.12 10.91 -2.61
CA PHE A 220 11.97 9.86 -3.62
C PHE A 220 13.33 9.30 -4.06
N ASN A 221 14.33 10.15 -4.32
CA ASN A 221 15.69 9.69 -4.67
C ASN A 221 16.30 8.82 -3.55
N HIS A 222 16.16 9.25 -2.28
CA HIS A 222 16.59 8.47 -1.13
C HIS A 222 15.90 7.12 -1.10
N SER A 223 14.59 7.10 -1.30
CA SER A 223 13.78 5.87 -1.27
C SER A 223 14.19 4.86 -2.33
N TYR A 224 14.49 5.29 -3.57
CA TYR A 224 15.03 4.40 -4.59
C TYR A 224 16.40 3.84 -4.20
N THR A 225 17.29 4.66 -3.62
CA THR A 225 18.58 4.20 -3.11
C THR A 225 18.42 3.12 -2.05
N VAL A 226 17.52 3.34 -1.08
CA VAL A 226 17.21 2.35 -0.03
C VAL A 226 16.65 1.07 -0.65
N LEU A 227 15.62 1.17 -1.49
CA LEU A 227 14.92 0.02 -2.05
C LEU A 227 15.81 -0.86 -2.94
N HIS A 228 16.73 -0.28 -3.73
CA HIS A 228 17.71 -1.04 -4.49
C HIS A 228 18.73 -1.77 -3.61
N GLY A 229 18.95 -1.30 -2.39
CA GLY A 229 19.85 -1.94 -1.42
C GLY A 229 19.19 -3.03 -0.59
N LEU A 230 17.84 -3.12 -0.57
CA LEU A 230 17.12 -4.09 0.24
C LEU A 230 16.94 -5.44 -0.48
N PRO A 231 17.14 -6.57 0.21
CA PRO A 231 16.77 -7.86 -0.34
C PRO A 231 15.26 -7.96 -0.48
N CYS A 232 14.78 -8.34 -1.65
CA CYS A 232 13.37 -8.52 -1.97
C CYS A 232 13.17 -9.88 -2.66
N GLU A 233 13.04 -10.94 -1.87
CA GLU A 233 12.83 -12.29 -2.41
C GLU A 233 11.34 -12.64 -2.44
N VAL A 234 10.58 -12.31 -1.38
CA VAL A 234 9.13 -12.41 -1.34
C VAL A 234 8.56 -11.00 -1.49
N PHE A 235 7.98 -10.73 -2.66
CA PHE A 235 7.51 -9.38 -3.01
C PHE A 235 6.06 -9.18 -2.61
N LEU A 236 5.85 -8.26 -1.65
CA LEU A 236 4.57 -7.78 -1.15
C LEU A 236 4.56 -6.25 -1.19
N ALA A 237 3.39 -5.63 -1.30
CA ALA A 237 3.26 -4.18 -1.36
C ALA A 237 1.91 -3.70 -0.83
N SER A 238 1.73 -2.41 -0.69
CA SER A 238 0.52 -1.78 -0.14
C SER A 238 -0.72 -1.89 -1.06
N HIS A 239 -0.53 -2.13 -2.37
CA HIS A 239 -1.61 -2.40 -3.32
C HIS A 239 -1.43 -3.75 -4.00
N GLY A 240 -2.53 -4.50 -4.19
CA GLY A 240 -2.52 -5.80 -4.84
C GLY A 240 -2.01 -5.77 -6.27
N SER A 241 -2.34 -4.71 -7.01
CA SER A 241 -1.89 -4.49 -8.39
C SER A 241 -0.36 -4.28 -8.51
N PHE A 242 0.30 -3.80 -7.48
CA PHE A 242 1.75 -3.55 -7.51
C PHE A 242 2.57 -4.82 -7.66
N PHE A 243 2.11 -5.92 -7.07
CA PHE A 243 2.82 -7.20 -7.07
C PHE A 243 2.03 -8.37 -7.69
N GLY A 244 0.90 -8.07 -8.36
CA GLY A 244 0.10 -9.07 -9.07
C GLY A 244 -0.65 -10.04 -8.15
N LEU A 245 -1.19 -9.55 -7.02
CA LEU A 245 -1.85 -10.31 -5.97
C LEU A 245 -2.83 -11.36 -6.51
N THR A 246 -3.80 -10.93 -7.33
CA THR A 246 -4.87 -11.82 -7.83
C THR A 246 -4.33 -12.91 -8.76
N THR A 247 -3.36 -12.58 -9.61
CA THR A 247 -2.68 -13.53 -10.50
C THR A 247 -1.87 -14.55 -9.68
N LYS A 248 -1.08 -14.09 -8.71
CA LYS A 248 -0.29 -14.95 -7.83
C LYS A 248 -1.19 -15.85 -6.96
N ARG A 249 -2.26 -15.28 -6.41
CA ARG A 249 -3.24 -16.07 -5.65
C ARG A 249 -3.91 -17.13 -6.51
N LYS A 250 -4.29 -16.79 -7.74
CA LYS A 250 -4.84 -17.78 -8.69
C LYS A 250 -3.83 -18.88 -8.99
N ALA A 251 -2.57 -18.55 -9.26
CA ALA A 251 -1.51 -19.53 -9.50
C ALA A 251 -1.33 -20.51 -8.32
N MET A 252 -1.38 -20.02 -7.07
CA MET A 252 -1.34 -20.90 -5.89
C MET A 252 -2.52 -21.86 -5.82
N LEU A 253 -3.70 -21.45 -6.26
CA LEU A 253 -4.91 -22.31 -6.26
C LEU A 253 -4.88 -23.35 -7.37
N ASP A 254 -4.45 -22.93 -8.57
CA ASP A 254 -4.41 -23.81 -9.75
C ASP A 254 -3.26 -24.83 -9.68
N HIS A 255 -2.17 -24.47 -8.98
CA HIS A 255 -0.93 -25.27 -8.92
C HIS A 255 -0.37 -25.32 -7.48
N PRO A 256 -1.07 -26.02 -6.55
CA PRO A 256 -0.72 -26.02 -5.13
C PRO A 256 0.66 -26.63 -4.83
N ASP A 257 1.18 -27.48 -5.68
CA ASP A 257 2.50 -28.12 -5.55
C ASP A 257 3.63 -27.36 -6.25
N ALA A 258 3.32 -26.25 -6.94
CA ALA A 258 4.32 -25.42 -7.59
C ALA A 258 5.04 -24.52 -6.58
N PRO A 259 6.24 -24.02 -6.90
CA PRO A 259 6.92 -23.01 -6.10
C PRO A 259 6.02 -21.80 -5.79
N ASN A 260 6.16 -21.24 -4.60
CA ASN A 260 5.33 -20.13 -4.15
C ASN A 260 5.48 -18.91 -5.07
N PRO A 261 4.42 -18.43 -5.75
CA PRO A 261 4.50 -17.35 -6.74
C PRO A 261 4.79 -15.96 -6.13
N PHE A 262 4.73 -15.82 -4.81
CA PHE A 262 5.13 -14.59 -4.13
C PHE A 262 6.65 -14.48 -3.99
N VAL A 263 7.42 -15.57 -4.20
CA VAL A 263 8.86 -15.53 -4.40
C VAL A 263 9.12 -14.98 -5.81
N ASP A 264 9.32 -13.66 -5.88
CA ASP A 264 9.35 -12.92 -7.14
C ASP A 264 10.35 -11.75 -7.08
N PRO A 265 11.66 -12.04 -6.94
CA PRO A 265 12.68 -10.99 -6.85
C PRO A 265 12.76 -10.15 -8.14
N GLU A 266 12.53 -10.76 -9.30
CA GLU A 266 12.56 -10.04 -10.58
C GLU A 266 11.36 -9.09 -10.72
N GLY A 267 10.18 -9.50 -10.29
CA GLY A 267 9.00 -8.64 -10.26
C GLY A 267 9.17 -7.45 -9.31
N CYS A 268 9.81 -7.68 -8.14
CA CYS A 268 10.16 -6.64 -7.19
C CYS A 268 11.12 -5.62 -7.81
N LYS A 269 12.23 -6.09 -8.36
CA LYS A 269 13.23 -5.25 -9.03
C LYS A 269 12.58 -4.44 -10.16
N ALA A 270 11.82 -5.10 -11.02
CA ALA A 270 11.16 -4.44 -12.14
C ALA A 270 10.13 -3.39 -11.69
N PHE A 271 9.46 -3.60 -10.55
CA PHE A 271 8.54 -2.61 -9.99
C PHE A 271 9.29 -1.36 -9.51
N ILE A 272 10.40 -1.53 -8.79
CA ILE A 272 11.25 -0.43 -8.31
C ILE A 272 11.84 0.34 -9.49
N ASP A 273 12.44 -0.34 -10.47
CA ASP A 273 13.06 0.26 -11.67
C ASP A 273 12.04 1.10 -12.48
N ARG A 274 10.81 0.59 -12.65
CA ARG A 274 9.73 1.34 -13.33
C ARG A 274 9.31 2.57 -12.55
N GLY A 275 9.20 2.46 -11.22
CA GLY A 275 8.88 3.59 -10.35
C GLY A 275 9.92 4.70 -10.45
N GLU A 276 11.21 4.34 -10.37
CA GLU A 276 12.33 5.27 -10.50
C GLU A 276 12.36 5.96 -11.87
N THR A 277 12.16 5.19 -12.96
CA THR A 277 12.06 5.73 -14.31
C THR A 277 10.92 6.73 -14.44
N ALA A 278 9.73 6.43 -13.89
CA ALA A 278 8.59 7.31 -13.89
C ALA A 278 8.86 8.60 -13.08
N PHE A 279 9.53 8.47 -11.93
CA PHE A 279 9.95 9.59 -11.11
C PHE A 279 10.90 10.53 -11.87
N HIS A 280 11.97 10.03 -12.46
CA HIS A 280 12.92 10.85 -13.22
C HIS A 280 12.28 11.50 -14.44
N THR A 281 11.40 10.79 -15.15
CA THR A 281 10.61 11.32 -16.26
C THR A 281 9.75 12.50 -15.81
N ARG A 282 9.06 12.34 -14.68
CA ARG A 282 8.21 13.40 -14.12
C ARG A 282 9.03 14.58 -13.60
N LEU A 283 10.19 14.32 -12.97
CA LEU A 283 11.10 15.35 -12.46
C LEU A 283 11.68 16.20 -13.58
N ALA A 284 11.99 15.60 -14.75
CA ALA A 284 12.44 16.27 -15.95
C ALA A 284 11.32 17.11 -16.66
N GLY A 285 10.09 17.11 -16.12
CA GLY A 285 8.96 17.85 -16.70
C GLY A 285 8.33 17.18 -17.93
N VAL A 286 8.67 15.92 -18.21
CA VAL A 286 8.06 15.16 -19.31
C VAL A 286 6.68 14.66 -18.87
N PRO A 287 5.58 14.95 -19.63
CA PRO A 287 4.27 14.43 -19.29
C PRO A 287 4.27 12.89 -19.30
N PRO A 288 3.50 12.23 -18.42
CA PRO A 288 3.32 10.78 -18.49
C PRO A 288 2.67 10.42 -19.84
N ARG A 289 3.19 9.38 -20.49
CA ARG A 289 2.65 8.83 -21.74
C ARG A 289 1.34 8.11 -21.51
#